data_3f07d5d144f16edf196570ed692d85f8
#
_entry.id   3f07d5d144f16edf196570ed692d85f8
#
_cell.length_a   1.000
_cell.length_b   1.000
_cell.length_c   1.000
_cell.angle_alpha   90.00
_cell.angle_beta   90.00
_cell.angle_gamma   90.00
#
_symmetry.space_group_name_H-M   'P 1'
#
loop_
_entity.id
_entity.type
_entity.pdbx_description
1 polymer ?
#
loop_
_entity_poly.entity_id
_entity_poly.type
_entity_poly.pdbx_seq_one_letter_code
_entity_poly.pdbx_strand_id
1 'polypeptide(L)'
;MKKINYIGLLLIVMVFSACDLDQYPYSEVAADKYVKDASSVNNLVLGCYNSLHDVMYYEWAMTELRSDNGRMYAAGSSSNTTRLVEQLDQGTIVPENEWVKTYWNACYATIARVNNVISYLDVVTDETLRNQYEGEVLFLRSLEYFNLVRLWGPVFIVTSKVPSEVARDMQRSTVDELLPGKMADGDLGRADLNSAKALLAKVYATHYQAGDEKYARAARLCKEVLESESVGNPQSGSDLVAYDKVFDIGNEMNKEIIFAVRYLSGNAGIGSPFGNMFAPVNNGANVIIGTSSGYNTPTDNIIAAYEQRGAGADKRLDVNIAQKYFNTTTQTWVTEGNCRYCKKYVNPVTTQYDGESDWPVIRVADIALLYAELTNEISGPSADNLKYLNMVCERAGVSTYTLTDLPSLYDFRKAVRNERRLELAFENQRWFDLLRWGIATQTVNNYLNSELLYTEYSYTVNDIEDWQTFLPIPVSVIDINPEIAQNTGY
;
A
#
# COMPACT_ATOMS: atom_id res chain seq x y z
N MET A 1 61.37 -18.68 52.93
CA MET A 1 59.91 -18.98 52.78
C MET A 1 59.04 -17.74 52.74
N LYS A 2 59.49 -16.47 52.85
CA LYS A 2 58.64 -15.26 52.79
C LYS A 2 58.50 -14.62 51.37
N LYS A 3 59.28 -15.05 50.36
CA LYS A 3 59.21 -14.51 48.98
C LYS A 3 58.16 -15.13 48.09
N ILE A 4 57.64 -16.31 48.44
CA ILE A 4 56.62 -17.06 47.64
C ILE A 4 55.22 -16.45 47.81
N ASN A 5 54.92 -15.86 48.99
CA ASN A 5 53.63 -15.30 49.29
C ASN A 5 53.32 -13.98 48.54
N TYR A 6 54.30 -13.23 48.11
CA TYR A 6 54.11 -11.99 47.37
C TYR A 6 53.80 -12.25 45.87
N ILE A 7 54.35 -13.31 45.31
CA ILE A 7 54.08 -13.73 43.92
C ILE A 7 52.63 -14.23 43.80
N GLY A 8 52.12 -15.00 44.80
CA GLY A 8 50.75 -15.45 44.87
C GLY A 8 49.76 -14.29 45.03
N LEU A 9 50.11 -13.27 45.81
CA LEU A 9 49.26 -12.06 46.00
C LEU A 9 49.22 -11.18 44.73
N LEU A 10 50.36 -11.08 44.00
CA LEU A 10 50.42 -10.35 42.75
C LEU A 10 49.64 -11.04 41.63
N LEU A 11 49.62 -12.35 41.56
CA LEU A 11 48.80 -13.14 40.64
C LEU A 11 47.29 -13.04 40.92
N ILE A 12 46.87 -12.93 42.18
CA ILE A 12 45.47 -12.74 42.55
C ILE A 12 44.96 -11.34 42.21
N VAL A 13 45.81 -10.29 42.30
CA VAL A 13 45.45 -8.92 41.93
C VAL A 13 45.34 -8.77 40.43
N MET A 14 46.07 -9.52 39.60
CA MET A 14 45.94 -9.51 38.14
C MET A 14 44.68 -10.21 37.61
N VAL A 15 44.05 -11.06 38.40
CA VAL A 15 42.79 -11.77 37.98
C VAL A 15 41.57 -10.87 38.20
N PHE A 16 41.62 -9.84 39.00
CA PHE A 16 40.53 -8.90 39.22
C PHE A 16 40.54 -7.67 38.31
N SER A 17 41.54 -7.48 37.46
CA SER A 17 41.55 -6.52 36.38
C SER A 17 41.14 -7.14 35.02
N ALA A 18 40.24 -8.12 35.05
CA ALA A 18 39.54 -8.55 33.85
C ALA A 18 38.63 -7.40 33.41
N CYS A 19 39.05 -6.72 32.37
CA CYS A 19 38.27 -5.73 31.63
C CYS A 19 36.82 -6.15 31.52
N ASP A 20 35.96 -5.21 31.74
CA ASP A 20 34.61 -5.22 31.17
C ASP A 20 34.77 -5.40 29.66
N LEU A 21 34.71 -6.63 29.18
CA LEU A 21 34.66 -6.96 27.78
C LEU A 21 33.18 -6.88 27.38
N ASP A 22 32.69 -5.64 27.29
CA ASP A 22 31.53 -5.36 26.44
C ASP A 22 31.97 -5.62 25.00
N GLN A 23 31.99 -6.87 24.60
CA GLN A 23 32.16 -7.29 23.20
C GLN A 23 30.85 -7.04 22.47
N TYR A 24 30.71 -5.82 21.97
CA TYR A 24 29.72 -5.56 20.93
C TYR A 24 30.22 -6.21 19.64
N PRO A 25 29.36 -6.96 18.91
CA PRO A 25 29.74 -7.45 17.59
C PRO A 25 30.22 -6.28 16.73
N TYR A 26 31.37 -6.42 16.10
CA TYR A 26 31.93 -5.34 15.23
C TYR A 26 31.00 -4.99 14.05
N SER A 27 29.99 -5.80 13.79
CA SER A 27 28.97 -5.62 12.75
C SER A 27 27.72 -4.85 13.20
N GLU A 28 27.52 -4.63 14.52
CA GLU A 28 26.35 -3.91 15.04
C GLU A 28 26.81 -2.74 15.88
N VAL A 29 26.58 -1.52 15.38
CA VAL A 29 26.74 -0.30 16.17
C VAL A 29 25.58 -0.25 17.17
N ALA A 30 25.88 -0.30 18.48
CA ALA A 30 24.85 -0.11 19.49
C ALA A 30 24.14 1.22 19.24
N ALA A 31 22.84 1.19 19.02
CA ALA A 31 22.04 2.36 18.63
C ALA A 31 22.27 3.54 19.58
N ASP A 32 22.38 3.29 20.89
CA ASP A 32 22.66 4.32 21.90
C ASP A 32 24.02 5.01 21.77
N LYS A 33 24.98 4.39 21.07
CA LYS A 33 26.28 5.00 20.75
C LYS A 33 26.25 5.78 19.44
N TYR A 34 25.34 5.44 18.54
CA TYR A 34 25.20 6.03 17.21
C TYR A 34 24.25 7.23 17.21
N VAL A 35 23.09 7.13 17.86
CA VAL A 35 22.04 8.15 17.85
C VAL A 35 22.36 9.22 18.89
N LYS A 36 22.96 10.35 18.44
CA LYS A 36 23.46 11.43 19.32
C LYS A 36 22.96 12.82 18.97
N ASP A 37 22.37 12.99 17.81
CA ASP A 37 21.95 14.27 17.26
C ASP A 37 20.76 14.13 16.30
N ALA A 38 20.21 15.24 15.87
CA ALA A 38 19.08 15.29 14.95
C ALA A 38 19.37 14.60 13.60
N SER A 39 20.62 14.63 13.12
CA SER A 39 21.00 13.97 11.85
C SER A 39 20.92 12.46 11.97
N SER A 40 21.40 11.89 13.07
CA SER A 40 21.29 10.45 13.32
C SER A 40 19.85 9.99 13.51
N VAL A 41 18.99 10.80 14.16
CA VAL A 41 17.55 10.54 14.25
C VAL A 41 16.90 10.62 12.87
N ASN A 42 17.26 11.62 12.03
CA ASN A 42 16.76 11.70 10.65
C ASN A 42 17.07 10.45 9.83
N ASN A 43 18.25 9.86 9.98
CA ASN A 43 18.61 8.62 9.31
C ASN A 43 17.71 7.45 9.74
N LEU A 44 17.29 7.39 11.01
CA LEU A 44 16.31 6.41 11.47
C LEU A 44 14.92 6.68 10.88
N VAL A 45 14.51 7.95 10.77
CA VAL A 45 13.24 8.33 10.09
C VAL A 45 13.25 7.87 8.64
N LEU A 46 14.34 8.15 7.89
CA LEU A 46 14.49 7.68 6.51
C LEU A 46 14.47 6.15 6.42
N GLY A 47 15.01 5.45 7.42
CA GLY A 47 14.92 4.00 7.55
C GLY A 47 13.48 3.48 7.70
N CYS A 48 12.56 4.28 8.28
CA CYS A 48 11.13 3.95 8.32
C CYS A 48 10.48 4.08 6.94
N TYR A 49 10.78 5.14 6.18
CA TYR A 49 10.31 5.26 4.78
C TYR A 49 10.84 4.13 3.91
N ASN A 50 12.13 3.78 4.05
CA ASN A 50 12.72 2.68 3.29
C ASN A 50 12.04 1.34 3.56
N SER A 51 11.53 1.10 4.77
CA SER A 51 10.81 -0.15 5.08
C SER A 51 9.48 -0.30 4.36
N LEU A 52 8.90 0.77 3.82
CA LEU A 52 7.69 0.70 3.00
C LEU A 52 7.92 -0.03 1.67
N HIS A 53 9.16 -0.15 1.18
CA HIS A 53 9.46 -0.96 -0.01
C HIS A 53 9.09 -2.42 0.21
N ASP A 54 9.39 -2.98 1.38
CA ASP A 54 9.02 -4.36 1.71
C ASP A 54 7.51 -4.52 1.84
N VAL A 55 6.80 -3.50 2.35
CA VAL A 55 5.33 -3.50 2.41
C VAL A 55 4.74 -3.47 1.02
N MET A 56 5.12 -2.50 0.18
CA MET A 56 4.59 -2.34 -1.18
C MET A 56 4.88 -3.54 -2.07
N TYR A 57 6.01 -4.22 -1.87
CA TYR A 57 6.36 -5.42 -2.63
C TYR A 57 5.26 -6.50 -2.59
N TYR A 58 4.54 -6.62 -1.49
CA TYR A 58 3.50 -7.63 -1.28
C TYR A 58 2.07 -7.06 -1.31
N GLU A 59 1.86 -5.76 -1.04
CA GLU A 59 0.53 -5.18 -0.84
C GLU A 59 -0.39 -5.33 -2.05
N TRP A 60 0.13 -5.16 -3.26
CA TRP A 60 -0.64 -5.33 -4.49
C TRP A 60 -1.27 -6.75 -4.59
N ALA A 61 -0.59 -7.78 -4.09
CA ALA A 61 -1.13 -9.13 -4.07
C ALA A 61 -2.23 -9.31 -3.02
N MET A 62 -2.11 -8.62 -1.87
CA MET A 62 -3.12 -8.63 -0.81
C MET A 62 -4.39 -7.85 -1.19
N THR A 63 -4.32 -7.01 -2.21
CA THR A 63 -5.37 -6.06 -2.59
C THR A 63 -5.85 -6.24 -4.02
N GLU A 64 -5.02 -6.01 -5.05
CA GLU A 64 -5.44 -6.05 -6.45
C GLU A 64 -5.82 -7.46 -6.90
N LEU A 65 -5.04 -8.48 -6.55
CA LEU A 65 -5.37 -9.87 -6.92
C LEU A 65 -6.59 -10.43 -6.20
N ARG A 66 -6.99 -9.86 -5.08
CA ARG A 66 -8.21 -10.25 -4.36
C ARG A 66 -9.44 -9.52 -4.87
N SER A 67 -9.27 -8.64 -5.87
CA SER A 67 -10.34 -7.83 -6.46
C SER A 67 -10.73 -8.33 -7.86
N ASP A 68 -11.66 -7.63 -8.47
CA ASP A 68 -12.14 -7.87 -9.85
C ASP A 68 -11.36 -7.08 -10.91
N ASN A 69 -10.20 -6.46 -10.57
CA ASN A 69 -9.40 -5.67 -11.49
C ASN A 69 -8.19 -6.42 -12.06
N GLY A 70 -7.51 -7.20 -11.22
CA GLY A 70 -6.28 -7.90 -11.57
C GLY A 70 -6.38 -9.40 -11.32
N ARG A 71 -5.60 -10.19 -12.04
CA ARG A 71 -5.48 -11.63 -11.87
C ARG A 71 -4.04 -12.10 -12.08
N MET A 72 -3.77 -13.33 -11.68
CA MET A 72 -2.56 -14.03 -12.10
C MET A 72 -2.72 -14.55 -13.52
N TYR A 73 -1.72 -14.32 -14.36
CA TYR A 73 -1.59 -15.15 -15.56
C TYR A 73 -0.88 -16.45 -15.18
N ALA A 74 -1.66 -17.49 -14.99
CA ALA A 74 -1.14 -18.80 -14.65
C ALA A 74 -0.49 -19.46 -15.87
N ALA A 75 0.77 -19.22 -16.06
CA ALA A 75 1.55 -19.82 -17.17
C ALA A 75 1.88 -21.33 -16.95
N GLY A 76 1.09 -22.06 -16.18
CA GLY A 76 1.39 -23.46 -15.83
C GLY A 76 2.70 -23.61 -15.04
N SER A 77 3.15 -22.56 -14.38
CA SER A 77 4.35 -22.59 -13.55
C SER A 77 4.12 -23.48 -12.34
N SER A 78 4.95 -24.49 -12.19
CA SER A 78 4.97 -25.37 -11.01
C SER A 78 5.76 -24.76 -9.84
N SER A 79 6.16 -23.48 -9.92
CA SER A 79 6.93 -22.86 -8.84
C SER A 79 6.07 -22.68 -7.59
N ASN A 80 6.68 -22.88 -6.42
CA ASN A 80 5.99 -22.70 -5.15
C ASN A 80 5.51 -21.26 -4.97
N THR A 81 6.32 -20.28 -5.39
CA THR A 81 5.99 -18.85 -5.33
C THR A 81 4.74 -18.53 -6.12
N THR A 82 4.62 -19.02 -7.36
CA THR A 82 3.43 -18.80 -8.19
C THR A 82 2.17 -19.34 -7.52
N ARG A 83 2.22 -20.55 -6.95
CA ARG A 83 1.07 -21.15 -6.24
C ARG A 83 0.63 -20.35 -5.02
N LEU A 84 1.56 -19.75 -4.29
CA LEU A 84 1.23 -18.91 -3.13
C LEU A 84 0.52 -17.61 -3.55
N VAL A 85 0.91 -17.04 -4.68
CA VAL A 85 0.25 -15.84 -5.24
C VAL A 85 -1.11 -16.19 -5.86
N GLU A 86 -1.21 -17.34 -6.53
CA GLU A 86 -2.49 -17.86 -7.07
C GLU A 86 -3.56 -18.06 -6.00
N GLN A 87 -3.19 -18.44 -4.76
CA GLN A 87 -4.14 -18.55 -3.66
C GLN A 87 -4.84 -17.23 -3.35
N LEU A 88 -4.15 -16.09 -3.54
CA LEU A 88 -4.73 -14.75 -3.33
C LEU A 88 -5.75 -14.40 -4.41
N ASP A 89 -5.45 -14.75 -5.67
CA ASP A 89 -6.35 -14.56 -6.82
C ASP A 89 -7.59 -15.47 -6.75
N GLN A 90 -7.41 -16.72 -6.29
CA GLN A 90 -8.45 -17.73 -6.27
C GLN A 90 -9.27 -17.78 -4.98
N GLY A 91 -8.96 -16.96 -3.99
CA GLY A 91 -9.62 -17.00 -2.69
C GLY A 91 -9.36 -18.28 -1.86
N THR A 92 -8.28 -19.03 -2.16
CA THR A 92 -7.94 -20.30 -1.51
C THR A 92 -6.78 -20.17 -0.51
N ILE A 93 -6.70 -19.03 0.15
CA ILE A 93 -5.60 -18.64 1.05
C ILE A 93 -5.60 -19.54 2.28
N VAL A 94 -4.40 -20.02 2.65
CA VAL A 94 -4.19 -20.84 3.86
C VAL A 94 -3.26 -20.14 4.85
N PRO A 95 -3.31 -20.46 6.17
CA PRO A 95 -2.50 -19.82 7.21
C PRO A 95 -0.97 -19.96 6.99
N GLU A 96 -0.53 -20.93 6.21
CA GLU A 96 0.87 -21.19 5.85
C GLU A 96 1.34 -20.36 4.65
N ASN A 97 0.50 -19.51 4.07
CA ASN A 97 0.87 -18.71 2.92
C ASN A 97 2.01 -17.73 3.26
N GLU A 98 3.19 -17.96 2.71
CA GLU A 98 4.39 -17.16 2.99
C GLU A 98 4.30 -15.72 2.49
N TRP A 99 3.48 -15.41 1.46
CA TRP A 99 3.26 -14.03 1.02
C TRP A 99 2.45 -13.25 2.04
N VAL A 100 1.39 -13.85 2.58
CA VAL A 100 0.57 -13.28 3.66
C VAL A 100 1.42 -13.03 4.90
N LYS A 101 2.22 -14.04 5.30
CA LYS A 101 3.14 -13.94 6.45
C LYS A 101 4.18 -12.84 6.26
N THR A 102 4.79 -12.75 5.06
CA THR A 102 5.85 -11.78 4.81
C THR A 102 5.29 -10.36 4.81
N TYR A 103 4.11 -10.15 4.25
CA TYR A 103 3.44 -8.85 4.30
C TYR A 103 3.09 -8.44 5.75
N TRP A 104 2.53 -9.34 6.55
CA TRP A 104 2.32 -9.13 7.98
C TRP A 104 3.60 -8.69 8.69
N ASN A 105 4.68 -9.43 8.47
CA ASN A 105 5.98 -9.13 9.08
C ASN A 105 6.55 -7.78 8.61
N ALA A 106 6.39 -7.41 7.34
CA ALA A 106 6.84 -6.14 6.80
C ALA A 106 6.14 -4.94 7.48
N CYS A 107 4.81 -5.02 7.64
CA CYS A 107 4.06 -4.00 8.37
C CYS A 107 4.55 -3.85 9.83
N TYR A 108 4.70 -4.96 10.56
CA TYR A 108 5.20 -4.90 11.93
C TYR A 108 6.68 -4.49 12.04
N ALA A 109 7.51 -4.81 11.05
CA ALA A 109 8.89 -4.33 10.99
C ALA A 109 8.94 -2.80 10.84
N THR A 110 8.07 -2.23 10.01
CA THR A 110 7.91 -0.77 9.88
C THR A 110 7.45 -0.14 11.21
N ILE A 111 6.44 -0.71 11.86
CA ILE A 111 5.96 -0.27 13.17
C ILE A 111 7.08 -0.32 14.23
N ALA A 112 7.88 -1.38 14.25
CA ALA A 112 9.01 -1.51 15.17
C ALA A 112 10.08 -0.44 14.92
N ARG A 113 10.40 -0.13 13.66
CA ARG A 113 11.33 0.97 13.29
C ARG A 113 10.79 2.32 13.76
N VAL A 114 9.50 2.60 13.55
CA VAL A 114 8.85 3.81 14.04
C VAL A 114 8.97 3.93 15.56
N ASN A 115 8.64 2.87 16.29
CA ASN A 115 8.76 2.85 17.76
C ASN A 115 10.21 3.05 18.23
N ASN A 116 11.17 2.57 17.43
CA ASN A 116 12.59 2.84 17.68
C ASN A 116 12.92 4.34 17.52
N VAL A 117 12.45 5.00 16.45
CA VAL A 117 12.64 6.46 16.28
C VAL A 117 12.05 7.22 17.45
N ILE A 118 10.82 6.93 17.84
CA ILE A 118 10.13 7.59 18.95
C ILE A 118 10.97 7.52 20.24
N SER A 119 11.67 6.41 20.50
CA SER A 119 12.50 6.27 21.71
C SER A 119 13.76 7.14 21.70
N TYR A 120 14.11 7.79 20.59
CA TYR A 120 15.26 8.67 20.45
C TYR A 120 14.91 10.14 20.17
N LEU A 121 13.62 10.50 20.10
CA LEU A 121 13.20 11.87 19.78
C LEU A 121 13.75 12.92 20.75
N ASP A 122 13.97 12.57 22.01
CA ASP A 122 14.53 13.48 23.03
C ASP A 122 15.97 13.94 22.71
N VAL A 123 16.70 13.23 21.84
CA VAL A 123 18.02 13.63 21.34
C VAL A 123 17.93 14.87 20.44
N VAL A 124 16.76 15.11 19.81
CA VAL A 124 16.52 16.27 18.94
C VAL A 124 16.15 17.47 19.81
N THR A 125 17.09 18.40 19.99
CA THR A 125 16.90 19.59 20.83
C THR A 125 16.05 20.68 20.19
N ASP A 126 16.01 20.75 18.86
CA ASP A 126 15.11 21.64 18.12
C ASP A 126 13.68 21.05 18.19
N GLU A 127 12.78 21.77 18.87
CA GLU A 127 11.41 21.33 19.10
C GLU A 127 10.58 21.23 17.80
N THR A 128 10.79 22.14 16.84
CA THR A 128 10.11 22.14 15.56
C THR A 128 10.48 20.89 14.77
N LEU A 129 11.78 20.61 14.67
CA LEU A 129 12.30 19.44 13.98
C LEU A 129 11.91 18.13 14.67
N ARG A 130 11.90 18.09 16.00
CA ARG A 130 11.44 16.95 16.78
C ARG A 130 9.96 16.64 16.50
N ASN A 131 9.11 17.66 16.52
CA ASN A 131 7.68 17.52 16.23
C ASN A 131 7.43 17.07 14.80
N GLN A 132 8.24 17.54 13.83
CA GLN A 132 8.19 17.08 12.44
C GLN A 132 8.51 15.58 12.37
N TYR A 133 9.63 15.13 12.93
CA TYR A 133 10.01 13.71 12.90
C TYR A 133 8.97 12.83 13.60
N GLU A 134 8.45 13.26 14.74
CA GLU A 134 7.40 12.55 15.45
C GLU A 134 6.13 12.41 14.58
N GLY A 135 5.69 13.50 13.96
CA GLY A 135 4.52 13.51 13.08
C GLY A 135 4.68 12.55 11.90
N GLU A 136 5.82 12.57 11.23
CA GLU A 136 6.12 11.70 10.10
C GLU A 136 6.07 10.21 10.50
N VAL A 137 6.78 9.83 11.55
CA VAL A 137 6.80 8.40 11.95
C VAL A 137 5.46 7.93 12.51
N LEU A 138 4.69 8.81 13.15
CA LEU A 138 3.32 8.49 13.57
C LEU A 138 2.38 8.28 12.37
N PHE A 139 2.54 9.07 11.31
CA PHE A 139 1.81 8.83 10.05
C PHE A 139 2.13 7.45 9.49
N LEU A 140 3.42 7.09 9.37
CA LEU A 140 3.84 5.79 8.84
C LEU A 140 3.29 4.63 9.70
N ARG A 141 3.33 4.75 11.02
CA ARG A 141 2.75 3.75 11.92
C ARG A 141 1.24 3.61 11.73
N SER A 142 0.55 4.73 11.57
CA SER A 142 -0.91 4.74 11.34
C SER A 142 -1.27 4.13 9.99
N LEU A 143 -0.47 4.35 8.95
CA LEU A 143 -0.63 3.74 7.63
C LEU A 143 -0.55 2.21 7.74
N GLU A 144 0.49 1.69 8.41
CA GLU A 144 0.66 0.24 8.56
C GLU A 144 -0.43 -0.40 9.40
N TYR A 145 -0.85 0.23 10.48
CA TYR A 145 -2.00 -0.26 11.26
C TYR A 145 -3.30 -0.22 10.45
N PHE A 146 -3.51 0.80 9.65
CA PHE A 146 -4.68 0.86 8.78
C PHE A 146 -4.68 -0.27 7.74
N ASN A 147 -3.51 -0.61 7.19
CA ASN A 147 -3.36 -1.76 6.31
C ASN A 147 -3.65 -3.08 7.04
N LEU A 148 -3.06 -3.27 8.22
CA LEU A 148 -3.24 -4.47 9.03
C LEU A 148 -4.71 -4.70 9.42
N VAL A 149 -5.40 -3.69 9.96
CA VAL A 149 -6.78 -3.87 10.44
C VAL A 149 -7.77 -4.11 9.30
N ARG A 150 -7.55 -3.52 8.12
CA ARG A 150 -8.42 -3.76 6.95
C ARG A 150 -8.29 -5.18 6.40
N LEU A 151 -7.13 -5.80 6.58
CA LEU A 151 -6.82 -7.13 6.03
C LEU A 151 -7.01 -8.26 7.04
N TRP A 152 -6.79 -8.02 8.33
CA TRP A 152 -6.87 -9.07 9.37
C TRP A 152 -7.91 -8.82 10.47
N GLY A 153 -8.57 -7.66 10.46
CA GLY A 153 -9.45 -7.26 11.57
C GLY A 153 -8.62 -6.85 12.81
N PRO A 154 -8.98 -7.29 14.01
CA PRO A 154 -8.22 -7.00 15.23
C PRO A 154 -6.75 -7.43 15.12
N VAL A 155 -5.81 -6.59 15.58
CA VAL A 155 -4.35 -6.81 15.49
C VAL A 155 -3.64 -6.39 16.78
N PHE A 156 -2.34 -6.67 16.89
CA PHE A 156 -1.55 -6.25 18.07
C PHE A 156 -1.21 -4.77 17.97
N ILE A 157 -1.51 -3.99 19.01
CA ILE A 157 -1.11 -2.58 19.08
C ILE A 157 0.20 -2.47 19.86
N VAL A 158 1.28 -2.15 19.16
CA VAL A 158 2.63 -1.98 19.70
C VAL A 158 3.06 -0.53 19.47
N THR A 159 3.05 0.29 20.51
CA THR A 159 3.33 1.74 20.44
C THR A 159 4.69 2.14 21.00
N SER A 160 5.46 1.17 21.52
CA SER A 160 6.79 1.36 22.09
C SER A 160 7.65 0.11 21.84
N LYS A 161 8.93 0.18 22.18
CA LYS A 161 9.76 -1.04 22.22
C LYS A 161 9.20 -2.01 23.26
N VAL A 162 8.95 -3.24 22.83
CA VAL A 162 8.39 -4.31 23.68
C VAL A 162 9.41 -5.44 23.76
N PRO A 163 9.80 -5.89 24.98
CA PRO A 163 10.62 -7.09 25.17
C PRO A 163 9.94 -8.34 24.59
N SER A 164 10.74 -9.30 24.12
CA SER A 164 10.21 -10.51 23.45
C SER A 164 9.25 -11.32 24.33
N GLU A 165 9.49 -11.37 25.65
CA GLU A 165 8.62 -12.03 26.61
C GLU A 165 7.25 -11.35 26.76
N VAL A 166 7.20 -10.02 26.64
CA VAL A 166 5.95 -9.25 26.68
C VAL A 166 5.21 -9.37 25.35
N ALA A 167 5.95 -9.29 24.23
CA ALA A 167 5.37 -9.43 22.89
C ALA A 167 4.66 -10.77 22.69
N ARG A 168 5.20 -11.85 23.29
CA ARG A 168 4.62 -13.18 23.22
C ARG A 168 3.23 -13.27 23.89
N ASP A 169 2.99 -12.50 24.93
CA ASP A 169 1.76 -12.59 25.73
C ASP A 169 0.73 -11.50 25.34
N MET A 170 1.00 -10.71 24.27
CA MET A 170 0.10 -9.65 23.80
C MET A 170 -1.19 -10.22 23.22
N GLN A 171 -2.29 -9.54 23.48
CA GLN A 171 -3.60 -9.81 22.89
C GLN A 171 -3.89 -8.86 21.73
N ARG A 172 -4.77 -9.27 20.82
CA ARG A 172 -5.24 -8.44 19.72
C ARG A 172 -6.17 -7.34 20.24
N SER A 173 -5.97 -6.11 19.78
CA SER A 173 -6.73 -4.92 20.20
C SER A 173 -7.74 -4.50 19.14
N THR A 174 -8.77 -3.76 19.55
CA THR A 174 -9.81 -3.23 18.67
C THR A 174 -9.33 -2.02 17.86
N VAL A 175 -10.02 -1.71 16.75
CA VAL A 175 -9.64 -0.71 15.75
C VAL A 175 -9.69 0.75 16.27
N ASP A 176 -10.47 1.04 17.32
CA ASP A 176 -10.75 2.41 17.80
C ASP A 176 -9.54 3.16 18.42
N GLU A 177 -8.43 2.47 18.67
CA GLU A 177 -7.26 3.01 19.39
C GLU A 177 -6.18 3.63 18.49
N LEU A 178 -6.39 3.71 17.16
CA LEU A 178 -5.35 3.95 16.14
C LEU A 178 -5.44 5.33 15.47
N LEU A 179 -5.37 6.44 16.18
CA LEU A 179 -5.47 7.77 15.54
C LEU A 179 -4.20 8.62 15.63
N PRO A 180 -3.78 9.32 14.53
CA PRO A 180 -2.53 10.07 14.48
C PRO A 180 -2.58 11.43 15.20
N GLY A 181 -1.39 11.89 15.66
CA GLY A 181 -1.16 13.15 16.32
C GLY A 181 -0.94 14.36 15.38
N LYS A 182 -0.33 15.44 15.88
CA LYS A 182 -0.09 16.70 15.15
C LYS A 182 1.08 16.59 14.18
N MET A 183 0.91 17.11 12.94
CA MET A 183 1.96 17.20 11.93
C MET A 183 2.15 18.65 11.43
N ALA A 184 3.37 18.95 10.95
CA ALA A 184 3.73 20.17 10.23
C ALA A 184 3.89 19.88 8.72
N ASP A 185 4.06 20.91 7.89
CA ASP A 185 4.40 20.75 6.48
C ASP A 185 5.81 20.14 6.34
N GLY A 186 5.94 19.15 5.45
CA GLY A 186 7.16 18.35 5.29
C GLY A 186 7.93 18.63 3.99
N ASP A 187 9.12 18.06 3.88
CA ASP A 187 9.91 18.03 2.64
C ASP A 187 9.26 17.16 1.58
N LEU A 188 9.56 17.41 0.31
CA LEU A 188 9.02 16.67 -0.82
C LEU A 188 9.29 15.15 -0.70
N GLY A 189 8.23 14.35 -0.77
CA GLY A 189 8.28 12.89 -0.60
C GLY A 189 8.22 12.41 0.85
N ARG A 190 8.22 13.32 1.83
CA ARG A 190 7.94 13.02 3.24
C ARG A 190 6.47 13.27 3.55
N ALA A 191 5.94 12.58 4.55
CA ALA A 191 4.56 12.79 4.98
C ALA A 191 4.39 14.21 5.56
N ASP A 192 3.33 14.87 5.17
CA ASP A 192 2.96 16.23 5.57
C ASP A 192 1.58 16.25 6.25
N LEU A 193 1.11 17.44 6.59
CA LEU A 193 -0.22 17.63 7.19
C LEU A 193 -1.35 17.13 6.29
N ASN A 194 -1.23 17.27 4.96
CA ASN A 194 -2.23 16.79 4.02
C ASN A 194 -2.23 15.27 3.92
N SER A 195 -1.06 14.64 3.98
CA SER A 195 -0.92 13.17 4.08
C SER A 195 -1.66 12.63 5.30
N ALA A 196 -1.47 13.28 6.48
CA ALA A 196 -2.13 12.89 7.72
C ALA A 196 -3.65 13.10 7.68
N LYS A 197 -4.13 14.25 7.16
CA LYS A 197 -5.56 14.53 7.01
C LYS A 197 -6.22 13.56 6.05
N ALA A 198 -5.58 13.27 4.92
CA ALA A 198 -6.06 12.35 3.91
C ALA A 198 -6.17 10.92 4.46
N LEU A 199 -5.13 10.44 5.15
CA LEU A 199 -5.16 9.13 5.80
C LEU A 199 -6.26 9.05 6.85
N LEU A 200 -6.40 10.06 7.72
CA LEU A 200 -7.43 10.11 8.73
C LEU A 200 -8.85 10.12 8.12
N ALA A 201 -9.04 10.84 7.01
CA ALA A 201 -10.30 10.82 6.25
C ALA A 201 -10.62 9.40 5.74
N LYS A 202 -9.63 8.69 5.19
CA LYS A 202 -9.79 7.30 4.71
C LYS A 202 -10.10 6.34 5.87
N VAL A 203 -9.45 6.49 7.02
CA VAL A 203 -9.74 5.69 8.24
C VAL A 203 -11.19 5.91 8.68
N TYR A 204 -11.64 7.16 8.81
CA TYR A 204 -13.00 7.47 9.22
C TYR A 204 -14.05 7.02 8.20
N ALA A 205 -13.79 7.18 6.90
CA ALA A 205 -14.66 6.70 5.83
C ALA A 205 -14.79 5.16 5.79
N THR A 206 -13.80 4.45 6.28
CA THR A 206 -13.80 2.98 6.34
C THR A 206 -14.53 2.46 7.57
N HIS A 207 -14.37 3.12 8.71
CA HIS A 207 -14.83 2.59 10.01
C HIS A 207 -16.19 3.14 10.45
N TYR A 208 -16.59 4.33 10.00
CA TYR A 208 -17.85 4.98 10.38
C TYR A 208 -18.82 5.06 9.20
N GLN A 209 -20.08 5.39 9.47
CA GLN A 209 -21.16 5.45 8.47
C GLN A 209 -21.82 6.83 8.47
N ALA A 210 -22.61 7.10 7.44
CA ALA A 210 -23.42 8.32 7.36
C ALA A 210 -24.34 8.43 8.61
N GLY A 211 -24.27 9.59 9.27
CA GLY A 211 -24.90 9.85 10.57
C GLY A 211 -23.91 9.96 11.73
N ASP A 212 -22.73 9.37 11.63
CA ASP A 212 -21.66 9.54 12.60
C ASP A 212 -20.92 10.85 12.43
N GLU A 213 -20.57 11.52 13.54
CA GLU A 213 -19.77 12.76 13.48
C GLU A 213 -18.40 12.55 12.83
N LYS A 214 -17.77 11.42 13.08
CA LYS A 214 -16.45 11.09 12.49
C LYS A 214 -16.56 10.87 10.98
N TYR A 215 -17.65 10.32 10.47
CA TYR A 215 -17.90 10.22 9.03
C TYR A 215 -18.06 11.61 8.38
N ALA A 216 -18.82 12.50 9.01
CA ALA A 216 -18.92 13.89 8.57
C ALA A 216 -17.58 14.63 8.67
N ARG A 217 -16.74 14.31 9.67
CA ARG A 217 -15.37 14.84 9.78
C ARG A 217 -14.48 14.35 8.65
N ALA A 218 -14.63 13.08 8.19
CA ALA A 218 -13.89 12.60 7.01
C ALA A 218 -14.14 13.48 5.79
N ALA A 219 -15.39 13.86 5.51
CA ALA A 219 -15.72 14.76 4.40
C ALA A 219 -15.06 16.13 4.57
N ARG A 220 -15.07 16.70 5.79
CA ARG A 220 -14.38 17.98 6.07
C ARG A 220 -12.87 17.87 5.85
N LEU A 221 -12.23 16.80 6.32
CA LEU A 221 -10.79 16.56 6.12
C LEU A 221 -10.44 16.44 4.63
N CYS A 222 -11.24 15.72 3.84
CA CYS A 222 -11.06 15.67 2.39
C CYS A 222 -11.12 17.08 1.78
N LYS A 223 -12.10 17.90 2.18
CA LYS A 223 -12.23 19.27 1.69
C LYS A 223 -11.04 20.14 2.08
N GLU A 224 -10.57 20.05 3.34
CA GLU A 224 -9.38 20.77 3.80
C GLU A 224 -8.12 20.40 2.98
N VAL A 225 -7.94 19.12 2.62
CA VAL A 225 -6.84 18.68 1.75
C VAL A 225 -6.99 19.28 0.35
N LEU A 226 -8.18 19.20 -0.25
CA LEU A 226 -8.43 19.70 -1.60
C LEU A 226 -8.26 21.23 -1.70
N GLU A 227 -8.62 21.97 -0.65
CA GLU A 227 -8.51 23.42 -0.56
C GLU A 227 -7.13 23.92 -0.08
N SER A 228 -6.20 23.01 0.26
CA SER A 228 -4.87 23.39 0.71
C SER A 228 -4.04 24.04 -0.40
N GLU A 229 -3.07 24.86 -0.01
CA GLU A 229 -2.19 25.58 -0.95
C GLU A 229 -1.39 24.63 -1.83
N SER A 230 -0.88 23.53 -1.28
CA SER A 230 -0.09 22.55 -2.03
C SER A 230 -0.89 21.78 -3.07
N VAL A 231 -2.20 21.53 -2.84
CA VAL A 231 -3.10 20.89 -3.81
C VAL A 231 -3.70 21.93 -4.78
N GLY A 232 -3.85 23.19 -4.36
CA GLY A 232 -4.24 24.29 -5.21
C GLY A 232 -5.73 24.39 -5.51
N ASN A 233 -6.59 23.79 -4.69
CA ASN A 233 -8.05 23.88 -4.78
C ASN A 233 -8.60 23.62 -6.20
N PRO A 234 -8.43 22.45 -6.79
CA PRO A 234 -8.83 22.16 -8.17
C PRO A 234 -10.35 22.32 -8.35
N GLN A 235 -10.76 22.99 -9.43
CA GLN A 235 -12.16 23.28 -9.74
C GLN A 235 -12.67 22.50 -10.97
N SER A 236 -11.76 22.01 -11.82
CA SER A 236 -12.07 21.33 -13.06
C SER A 236 -11.01 20.25 -13.38
N GLY A 237 -11.27 19.43 -14.39
CA GLY A 237 -10.32 18.41 -14.85
C GLY A 237 -9.01 18.97 -15.39
N SER A 238 -8.99 20.22 -15.86
CA SER A 238 -7.77 20.90 -16.32
C SER A 238 -6.85 21.35 -15.18
N ASP A 239 -7.34 21.40 -13.94
CA ASP A 239 -6.55 21.74 -12.77
C ASP A 239 -5.79 20.53 -12.22
N LEU A 240 -6.21 19.32 -12.59
CA LEU A 240 -5.50 18.08 -12.29
C LEU A 240 -4.31 17.88 -13.25
N VAL A 241 -3.35 17.09 -12.84
CA VAL A 241 -2.28 16.62 -13.72
C VAL A 241 -2.88 15.73 -14.82
N ALA A 242 -2.43 15.84 -16.08
CA ALA A 242 -2.87 14.95 -17.14
C ALA A 242 -2.61 13.50 -16.74
N TYR A 243 -3.58 12.59 -16.99
CA TYR A 243 -3.54 11.25 -16.40
C TYR A 243 -2.27 10.47 -16.75
N ASP A 244 -1.78 10.60 -17.98
CA ASP A 244 -0.52 10.00 -18.44
C ASP A 244 0.73 10.59 -17.78
N LYS A 245 0.60 11.74 -17.10
CA LYS A 245 1.68 12.44 -16.41
C LYS A 245 1.68 12.21 -14.90
N VAL A 246 0.63 11.60 -14.35
CA VAL A 246 0.57 11.28 -12.91
C VAL A 246 1.61 10.22 -12.55
N PHE A 247 1.80 9.22 -13.44
CA PHE A 247 2.68 8.06 -13.23
C PHE A 247 3.96 8.13 -14.08
N ASP A 248 4.23 9.27 -14.72
CA ASP A 248 5.42 9.47 -15.54
C ASP A 248 6.66 9.64 -14.65
N ILE A 249 7.64 8.76 -14.78
CA ILE A 249 8.92 8.82 -14.04
C ILE A 249 9.69 10.15 -14.24
N GLY A 250 9.41 10.90 -15.30
CA GLY A 250 9.92 12.26 -15.49
C GLY A 250 9.13 13.34 -14.75
N ASN A 251 8.06 12.99 -14.05
CA ASN A 251 7.15 13.92 -13.35
C ASN A 251 6.74 13.41 -11.95
N GLU A 252 7.63 12.69 -11.30
CA GLU A 252 7.38 12.17 -9.95
C GLU A 252 7.12 13.27 -8.94
N MET A 253 6.41 12.94 -7.87
CA MET A 253 5.98 13.91 -6.85
C MET A 253 5.33 15.17 -7.43
N ASN A 254 4.60 15.01 -8.55
CA ASN A 254 3.77 16.10 -9.08
C ASN A 254 2.67 16.51 -8.09
N LYS A 255 2.05 17.67 -8.32
CA LYS A 255 1.06 18.25 -7.39
C LYS A 255 -0.16 17.37 -7.06
N GLU A 256 -0.39 16.29 -7.82
CA GLU A 256 -1.47 15.35 -7.54
C GLU A 256 -1.08 14.29 -6.51
N ILE A 257 0.22 14.06 -6.27
CA ILE A 257 0.70 13.09 -5.30
C ILE A 257 0.71 13.72 -3.90
N ILE A 258 -0.10 13.18 -3.00
CA ILE A 258 -0.13 13.57 -1.58
C ILE A 258 0.87 12.75 -0.79
N PHE A 259 0.93 11.44 -1.05
CA PHE A 259 1.94 10.56 -0.46
C PHE A 259 2.25 9.40 -1.41
N ALA A 260 3.53 9.08 -1.57
CA ALA A 260 4.01 7.96 -2.37
C ALA A 260 5.17 7.23 -1.67
N VAL A 261 5.30 5.93 -1.95
CA VAL A 261 6.55 5.20 -1.67
C VAL A 261 7.48 5.43 -2.85
N ARG A 262 8.63 6.07 -2.55
CA ARG A 262 9.60 6.51 -3.55
C ARG A 262 10.60 5.41 -3.89
N TYR A 263 10.91 5.29 -5.16
CA TYR A 263 11.91 4.35 -5.67
C TYR A 263 12.99 5.09 -6.45
N LEU A 264 14.18 4.50 -6.54
CA LEU A 264 15.31 5.06 -7.28
C LEU A 264 16.08 3.94 -7.96
N SER A 265 16.20 4.01 -9.27
CA SER A 265 17.01 3.11 -10.08
C SER A 265 18.52 3.37 -9.90
N GLY A 266 19.36 2.56 -10.53
CA GLY A 266 20.82 2.74 -10.51
C GLY A 266 21.56 1.83 -9.53
N ASN A 267 20.96 0.68 -9.17
CA ASN A 267 21.53 -0.33 -8.27
C ASN A 267 21.79 0.20 -6.84
N ALA A 268 20.99 1.16 -6.39
CA ALA A 268 21.03 1.68 -5.03
C ALA A 268 20.36 0.75 -4.00
N GLY A 269 19.75 -0.36 -4.45
CA GLY A 269 19.01 -1.31 -3.62
C GLY A 269 17.61 -0.83 -3.23
N ILE A 270 17.10 0.22 -3.87
CA ILE A 270 15.79 0.82 -3.66
C ILE A 270 15.03 1.00 -4.99
N GLY A 271 15.34 0.18 -5.99
CA GLY A 271 14.66 0.19 -7.29
C GLY A 271 13.26 -0.44 -7.23
N SER A 272 12.34 0.08 -8.04
CA SER A 272 10.97 -0.44 -8.18
C SER A 272 10.97 -1.80 -8.89
N PRO A 273 10.40 -2.85 -8.27
CA PRO A 273 10.32 -4.18 -8.89
C PRO A 273 9.12 -4.34 -9.83
N PHE A 274 8.14 -3.43 -9.78
CA PHE A 274 6.81 -3.61 -10.36
C PHE A 274 6.81 -3.74 -11.87
N GLY A 275 7.74 -3.07 -12.56
CA GLY A 275 7.92 -3.21 -14.00
C GLY A 275 8.13 -4.67 -14.42
N ASN A 276 9.07 -5.36 -13.77
CA ASN A 276 9.33 -6.78 -14.02
C ASN A 276 8.24 -7.70 -13.46
N MET A 277 7.61 -7.35 -12.35
CA MET A 277 6.54 -8.15 -11.78
C MET A 277 5.29 -8.18 -12.67
N PHE A 278 4.93 -7.04 -13.28
CA PHE A 278 3.68 -6.89 -14.03
C PHE A 278 3.83 -7.11 -15.54
N ALA A 279 5.03 -7.00 -16.09
CA ALA A 279 5.26 -7.28 -17.51
C ALA A 279 4.94 -8.75 -17.86
N PRO A 280 4.51 -9.02 -19.12
CA PRO A 280 4.16 -10.36 -19.56
C PRO A 280 5.31 -11.35 -19.41
N VAL A 281 5.01 -12.58 -18.98
CA VAL A 281 5.99 -13.67 -18.91
C VAL A 281 6.56 -13.93 -20.31
N ASN A 282 7.85 -14.21 -20.39
CA ASN A 282 8.54 -14.56 -21.65
C ASN A 282 8.41 -13.49 -22.76
N ASN A 283 8.31 -12.21 -22.40
CA ASN A 283 8.21 -11.12 -23.38
C ASN A 283 9.48 -10.90 -24.23
N GLY A 284 10.60 -11.60 -23.97
CA GLY A 284 11.82 -11.55 -24.74
C GLY A 284 12.48 -10.17 -24.78
N ALA A 285 12.39 -9.41 -23.69
CA ALA A 285 12.84 -8.02 -23.57
C ALA A 285 12.11 -7.02 -24.51
N ASN A 286 10.94 -7.40 -25.04
CA ASN A 286 10.15 -6.49 -25.88
C ASN A 286 9.30 -5.50 -25.05
N VAL A 287 9.05 -5.82 -23.79
CA VAL A 287 8.34 -4.95 -22.84
C VAL A 287 9.29 -4.46 -21.76
N ILE A 288 10.08 -5.39 -21.18
CA ILE A 288 11.07 -5.07 -20.15
C ILE A 288 12.24 -6.05 -20.22
N ILE A 289 13.44 -5.61 -19.90
CA ILE A 289 14.62 -6.47 -19.84
C ILE A 289 14.58 -7.40 -18.61
N GLY A 290 15.27 -8.54 -18.70
CA GLY A 290 15.33 -9.55 -17.65
C GLY A 290 14.07 -10.44 -17.60
N THR A 291 13.88 -11.12 -16.49
CA THR A 291 12.70 -11.96 -16.26
C THR A 291 11.50 -11.11 -15.84
N SER A 292 10.31 -11.59 -16.17
CA SER A 292 9.05 -10.96 -15.80
C SER A 292 8.06 -12.02 -15.31
N SER A 293 7.13 -11.61 -14.44
CA SER A 293 6.28 -12.55 -13.70
C SER A 293 4.85 -12.65 -14.22
N GLY A 294 4.36 -11.68 -15.01
CA GLY A 294 2.97 -11.65 -15.49
C GLY A 294 1.95 -11.50 -14.36
N TYR A 295 2.37 -10.87 -13.27
CA TYR A 295 1.50 -10.62 -12.12
C TYR A 295 0.57 -9.44 -12.39
N ASN A 296 -0.54 -9.37 -11.64
CA ASN A 296 -1.50 -8.27 -11.73
C ASN A 296 -1.98 -8.00 -13.17
N THR A 297 -2.25 -9.08 -13.92
CA THR A 297 -2.77 -9.00 -15.29
C THR A 297 -4.21 -8.47 -15.27
N PRO A 298 -4.54 -7.42 -16.06
CA PRO A 298 -5.88 -6.87 -16.09
C PRO A 298 -6.95 -7.89 -16.51
N THR A 299 -8.09 -7.89 -15.80
CA THR A 299 -9.24 -8.73 -16.11
C THR A 299 -9.99 -8.24 -17.35
N ASP A 300 -10.79 -9.09 -18.01
CA ASP A 300 -11.69 -8.66 -19.08
C ASP A 300 -12.74 -7.68 -18.55
N ASN A 301 -13.15 -7.86 -17.30
CA ASN A 301 -14.13 -7.02 -16.64
C ASN A 301 -13.69 -5.56 -16.49
N ILE A 302 -12.43 -5.29 -16.05
CA ILE A 302 -11.95 -3.91 -15.96
C ILE A 302 -11.78 -3.25 -17.33
N ILE A 303 -11.34 -4.00 -18.35
CA ILE A 303 -11.22 -3.50 -19.71
C ILE A 303 -12.61 -3.10 -20.23
N ALA A 304 -13.58 -3.98 -20.11
CA ALA A 304 -14.96 -3.70 -20.51
C ALA A 304 -15.57 -2.50 -19.75
N ALA A 305 -15.23 -2.32 -18.48
CA ALA A 305 -15.67 -1.17 -17.69
C ALA A 305 -15.15 0.17 -18.25
N TYR A 306 -13.88 0.23 -18.68
CA TYR A 306 -13.32 1.40 -19.37
C TYR A 306 -14.00 1.66 -20.71
N GLU A 307 -14.17 0.61 -21.51
CA GLU A 307 -14.80 0.72 -22.84
C GLU A 307 -16.26 1.20 -22.74
N GLN A 308 -17.03 0.67 -21.79
CA GLN A 308 -18.42 1.07 -21.55
C GLN A 308 -18.49 2.53 -21.04
N ARG A 309 -17.58 2.93 -20.14
CA ARG A 309 -17.58 4.27 -19.54
C ARG A 309 -17.28 5.36 -20.57
N GLY A 310 -16.31 5.12 -21.43
CA GLY A 310 -15.79 6.11 -22.38
C GLY A 310 -16.19 5.89 -23.84
N ALA A 311 -16.93 4.84 -24.18
CA ALA A 311 -17.16 4.44 -25.57
C ALA A 311 -15.86 4.46 -26.43
N GLY A 312 -14.75 4.01 -25.83
CA GLY A 312 -13.42 4.00 -26.44
C GLY A 312 -12.62 5.32 -26.30
N ALA A 313 -13.14 6.32 -25.60
CA ALA A 313 -12.48 7.62 -25.42
C ALA A 313 -11.82 7.80 -24.04
N ASP A 314 -11.95 6.83 -23.12
CA ASP A 314 -11.36 6.90 -21.77
C ASP A 314 -9.84 6.81 -21.86
N LYS A 315 -9.17 7.94 -21.61
CA LYS A 315 -7.69 8.06 -21.71
C LYS A 315 -6.95 7.21 -20.70
N ARG A 316 -7.61 6.76 -19.63
CA ARG A 316 -7.00 5.96 -18.57
C ARG A 316 -6.72 4.53 -19.02
N LEU A 317 -7.53 3.99 -19.95
CA LEU A 317 -7.34 2.64 -20.45
C LEU A 317 -5.93 2.43 -21.00
N ASP A 318 -5.49 3.28 -21.90
CA ASP A 318 -4.17 3.17 -22.55
C ASP A 318 -2.98 3.45 -21.64
N VAL A 319 -3.20 4.18 -20.53
CA VAL A 319 -2.18 4.44 -19.51
C VAL A 319 -2.06 3.25 -18.57
N ASN A 320 -3.18 2.70 -18.14
CA ASN A 320 -3.22 1.64 -17.13
C ASN A 320 -2.95 0.25 -17.69
N ILE A 321 -3.39 -0.01 -18.93
CA ILE A 321 -3.46 -1.36 -19.50
C ILE A 321 -2.83 -1.39 -20.89
N ALA A 322 -1.92 -2.34 -21.09
CA ALA A 322 -1.54 -2.77 -22.42
C ALA A 322 -2.22 -4.11 -22.74
N GLN A 323 -2.86 -4.17 -23.91
CA GLN A 323 -3.57 -5.39 -24.37
C GLN A 323 -2.74 -6.19 -25.39
N LYS A 324 -1.60 -5.67 -25.80
CA LYS A 324 -0.65 -6.27 -26.76
C LYS A 324 0.72 -5.64 -26.62
N TYR A 325 1.74 -6.32 -27.12
CA TYR A 325 3.07 -5.75 -27.29
C TYR A 325 3.69 -6.12 -28.64
N PHE A 326 4.63 -5.32 -29.12
CA PHE A 326 5.34 -5.59 -30.37
C PHE A 326 6.57 -6.46 -30.12
N ASN A 327 6.66 -7.60 -30.79
CA ASN A 327 7.82 -8.48 -30.73
C ASN A 327 8.83 -8.07 -31.81
N THR A 328 9.97 -7.53 -31.38
CA THR A 328 11.01 -7.01 -32.28
C THR A 328 11.76 -8.11 -33.01
N THR A 329 11.77 -9.33 -32.51
CA THR A 329 12.41 -10.49 -33.17
C THR A 329 11.57 -11.01 -34.32
N THR A 330 10.26 -11.18 -34.13
CA THR A 330 9.33 -11.69 -35.14
C THR A 330 8.75 -10.57 -36.02
N GLN A 331 8.95 -9.30 -35.65
CA GLN A 331 8.36 -8.12 -36.29
C GLN A 331 6.82 -8.16 -36.35
N THR A 332 6.17 -8.72 -35.32
CA THR A 332 4.72 -8.88 -35.25
C THR A 332 4.18 -8.41 -33.86
N TRP A 333 2.91 -8.05 -33.85
CA TRP A 333 2.18 -7.81 -32.61
C TRP A 333 1.81 -9.14 -31.95
N VAL A 334 2.09 -9.28 -30.67
CA VAL A 334 1.57 -10.36 -29.81
C VAL A 334 0.25 -9.87 -29.22
N THR A 335 -0.85 -10.53 -29.61
CA THR A 335 -2.24 -10.15 -29.28
C THR A 335 -3.00 -11.23 -28.54
N GLU A 336 -2.41 -12.41 -28.38
CA GLU A 336 -3.04 -13.58 -27.75
C GLU A 336 -2.17 -14.12 -26.63
N GLY A 337 -2.75 -14.94 -25.76
CA GLY A 337 -2.07 -15.50 -24.62
C GLY A 337 -1.69 -14.45 -23.58
N ASN A 338 -0.54 -14.60 -22.94
CA ASN A 338 -0.05 -13.66 -21.93
C ASN A 338 0.55 -12.39 -22.58
N CYS A 339 -0.28 -11.58 -23.22
CA CYS A 339 0.15 -10.32 -23.83
C CYS A 339 -0.36 -9.07 -23.08
N ARG A 340 -1.39 -9.23 -22.25
CA ARG A 340 -1.94 -8.15 -21.41
C ARG A 340 -1.10 -7.92 -20.17
N TYR A 341 -0.99 -6.68 -19.74
CA TYR A 341 -0.30 -6.34 -18.50
C TYR A 341 -0.74 -5.00 -17.94
N CYS A 342 -0.60 -4.83 -16.62
CA CYS A 342 -0.71 -3.54 -15.97
C CYS A 342 0.46 -2.67 -16.43
N LYS A 343 0.18 -1.70 -17.29
CA LYS A 343 1.20 -0.85 -17.92
C LYS A 343 1.63 0.30 -17.00
N LYS A 344 0.79 0.69 -16.07
CA LYS A 344 0.95 1.87 -15.21
C LYS A 344 2.35 2.00 -14.58
N TYR A 345 2.97 0.88 -14.19
CA TYR A 345 4.28 0.85 -13.52
C TYR A 345 5.38 0.23 -14.39
N VAL A 346 5.08 -0.09 -15.65
CA VAL A 346 6.05 -0.71 -16.55
C VAL A 346 6.77 0.36 -17.35
N ASN A 347 7.93 0.77 -16.85
CA ASN A 347 8.82 1.73 -17.49
C ASN A 347 10.13 1.05 -17.90
N PRO A 348 10.87 1.57 -18.89
CA PRO A 348 12.16 1.02 -19.26
C PRO A 348 13.12 0.96 -18.09
N VAL A 349 13.80 -0.17 -17.91
CA VAL A 349 14.83 -0.37 -16.89
C VAL A 349 16.14 -0.78 -17.53
N THR A 350 17.26 -0.47 -16.88
CA THR A 350 18.60 -0.90 -17.30
C THR A 350 19.05 -2.17 -16.56
N THR A 351 18.50 -2.40 -15.40
CA THR A 351 18.73 -3.58 -14.57
C THR A 351 17.38 -4.18 -14.14
N GLN A 352 17.28 -5.48 -14.12
CA GLN A 352 16.07 -6.19 -13.70
C GLN A 352 15.70 -5.83 -12.26
N TYR A 353 14.41 -5.58 -11.99
CA TYR A 353 13.85 -5.16 -10.69
C TYR A 353 14.43 -3.85 -10.13
N ASP A 354 15.00 -3.01 -10.98
CA ASP A 354 15.62 -1.74 -10.58
C ASP A 354 14.99 -0.58 -11.37
N GLY A 355 13.67 -0.43 -11.24
CA GLY A 355 12.90 0.62 -11.90
C GLY A 355 12.87 1.93 -11.11
N GLU A 356 12.38 2.99 -11.76
CA GLU A 356 12.23 4.35 -11.20
C GLU A 356 10.84 4.60 -10.64
N SER A 357 9.82 3.84 -11.06
CA SER A 357 8.41 4.17 -10.78
C SER A 357 8.07 4.22 -9.31
N ASP A 358 7.71 5.39 -8.79
CA ASP A 358 7.12 5.59 -7.48
C ASP A 358 5.74 4.91 -7.38
N TRP A 359 5.34 4.52 -6.17
CA TRP A 359 4.01 4.00 -5.90
C TRP A 359 3.16 5.03 -5.16
N PRO A 360 2.18 5.68 -5.82
CA PRO A 360 1.24 6.58 -5.18
C PRO A 360 0.36 5.83 -4.17
N VAL A 361 0.40 6.24 -2.91
CA VAL A 361 -0.44 5.68 -1.83
C VAL A 361 -1.70 6.52 -1.64
N ILE A 362 -1.56 7.84 -1.71
CA ILE A 362 -2.66 8.81 -1.61
C ILE A 362 -2.42 9.91 -2.64
N ARG A 363 -3.45 10.21 -3.44
CA ARG A 363 -3.41 11.28 -4.42
C ARG A 363 -4.71 12.08 -4.49
N VAL A 364 -4.65 13.26 -5.09
CA VAL A 364 -5.75 14.24 -5.11
C VAL A 364 -7.05 13.67 -5.65
N ALA A 365 -7.01 12.88 -6.73
CA ALA A 365 -8.22 12.30 -7.31
C ALA A 365 -8.88 11.26 -6.38
N ASP A 366 -8.12 10.50 -5.59
CA ASP A 366 -8.69 9.62 -4.55
C ASP A 366 -9.49 10.43 -3.52
N ILE A 367 -8.90 11.52 -3.02
CA ILE A 367 -9.53 12.37 -2.01
C ILE A 367 -10.73 13.14 -2.59
N ALA A 368 -10.67 13.55 -3.85
CA ALA A 368 -11.79 14.23 -4.54
C ALA A 368 -12.99 13.29 -4.70
N LEU A 369 -12.76 12.06 -5.16
CA LEU A 369 -13.82 11.07 -5.30
C LEU A 369 -14.33 10.58 -3.94
N LEU A 370 -13.46 10.47 -2.92
CA LEU A 370 -13.87 10.15 -1.57
C LEU A 370 -14.76 11.27 -0.99
N TYR A 371 -14.41 12.55 -1.19
CA TYR A 371 -15.25 13.68 -0.80
C TYR A 371 -16.61 13.62 -1.45
N ALA A 372 -16.65 13.39 -2.78
CA ALA A 372 -17.90 13.28 -3.52
C ALA A 372 -18.79 12.15 -3.00
N GLU A 373 -18.20 11.00 -2.69
CA GLU A 373 -18.91 9.87 -2.10
C GLU A 373 -19.47 10.18 -0.71
N LEU A 374 -18.60 10.65 0.21
CA LEU A 374 -18.98 10.93 1.59
C LEU A 374 -20.11 11.97 1.68
N THR A 375 -20.01 13.06 0.91
CA THR A 375 -21.03 14.10 0.92
C THR A 375 -22.34 13.66 0.28
N ASN A 376 -22.29 12.78 -0.73
CA ASN A 376 -23.49 12.13 -1.25
C ASN A 376 -24.18 11.26 -0.20
N GLU A 377 -23.42 10.45 0.56
CA GLU A 377 -23.98 9.60 1.62
C GLU A 377 -24.58 10.42 2.78
N ILE A 378 -24.06 11.64 3.06
CA ILE A 378 -24.53 12.50 4.13
C ILE A 378 -25.80 13.28 3.72
N SER A 379 -25.84 13.81 2.48
CA SER A 379 -26.85 14.79 2.10
C SER A 379 -27.45 14.61 0.70
N GLY A 380 -27.06 13.55 -0.02
CA GLY A 380 -27.50 13.29 -1.39
C GLY A 380 -26.75 14.11 -2.44
N PRO A 381 -27.18 14.00 -3.72
CA PRO A 381 -26.57 14.71 -4.84
C PRO A 381 -26.65 16.22 -4.69
N SER A 382 -25.56 16.91 -4.98
CA SER A 382 -25.44 18.38 -4.94
C SER A 382 -24.46 18.87 -6.00
N ALA A 383 -24.49 20.17 -6.30
CA ALA A 383 -23.53 20.77 -7.22
C ALA A 383 -22.08 20.67 -6.69
N ASP A 384 -21.89 20.69 -5.37
CA ASP A 384 -20.56 20.60 -4.76
C ASP A 384 -19.94 19.21 -4.93
N ASN A 385 -20.65 18.13 -4.60
CA ASN A 385 -20.11 16.78 -4.78
C ASN A 385 -20.03 16.37 -6.26
N LEU A 386 -20.96 16.82 -7.10
CA LEU A 386 -20.93 16.58 -8.53
C LEU A 386 -19.70 17.22 -9.20
N LYS A 387 -19.28 18.40 -8.73
CA LYS A 387 -18.06 19.07 -9.21
C LYS A 387 -16.84 18.16 -9.11
N TYR A 388 -16.61 17.53 -7.97
CA TYR A 388 -15.44 16.67 -7.75
C TYR A 388 -15.51 15.35 -8.53
N LEU A 389 -16.69 14.78 -8.71
CA LEU A 389 -16.90 13.64 -9.60
C LEU A 389 -16.57 14.03 -11.06
N ASN A 390 -17.13 15.13 -11.53
CA ASN A 390 -16.95 15.58 -12.91
C ASN A 390 -15.52 16.03 -13.23
N MET A 391 -14.81 16.59 -12.27
CA MET A 391 -13.39 16.93 -12.41
C MET A 391 -12.54 15.72 -12.85
N VAL A 392 -12.79 14.55 -12.28
CA VAL A 392 -12.11 13.32 -12.66
C VAL A 392 -12.59 12.83 -14.04
N CYS A 393 -13.89 12.89 -14.32
CA CYS A 393 -14.45 12.54 -15.62
C CYS A 393 -13.87 13.39 -16.76
N GLU A 394 -13.79 14.71 -16.56
CA GLU A 394 -13.22 15.66 -17.53
C GLU A 394 -11.75 15.33 -17.85
N ARG A 395 -10.92 15.10 -16.83
CA ARG A 395 -9.53 14.71 -17.00
C ARG A 395 -9.39 13.41 -17.77
N ALA A 396 -10.23 12.42 -17.46
CA ALA A 396 -10.27 11.13 -18.15
C ALA A 396 -10.74 11.23 -19.61
N GLY A 397 -11.35 12.36 -20.01
CA GLY A 397 -11.89 12.58 -21.35
C GLY A 397 -13.24 11.88 -21.57
N VAL A 398 -13.95 11.54 -20.50
CA VAL A 398 -15.27 10.91 -20.57
C VAL A 398 -16.39 11.90 -20.27
N SER A 399 -17.62 11.55 -20.62
CA SER A 399 -18.79 12.39 -20.39
C SER A 399 -18.97 12.71 -18.90
N THR A 400 -19.20 13.97 -18.58
CA THR A 400 -19.60 14.43 -17.25
C THR A 400 -21.06 14.15 -16.98
N TYR A 401 -21.45 14.20 -15.72
CA TYR A 401 -22.83 14.03 -15.26
C TYR A 401 -23.49 15.35 -14.92
N THR A 402 -24.78 15.39 -15.01
CA THR A 402 -25.64 16.45 -14.44
C THR A 402 -26.43 15.90 -13.25
N LEU A 403 -27.01 16.78 -12.43
CA LEU A 403 -27.91 16.35 -11.35
C LEU A 403 -29.18 15.65 -11.88
N THR A 404 -29.53 15.88 -13.16
CA THR A 404 -30.64 15.16 -13.81
C THR A 404 -30.25 13.73 -14.17
N ASP A 405 -28.97 13.48 -14.49
CA ASP A 405 -28.46 12.12 -14.76
C ASP A 405 -28.32 11.31 -13.47
N LEU A 406 -28.07 11.98 -12.35
CA LEU A 406 -27.84 11.40 -11.02
C LEU A 406 -28.86 11.94 -10.00
N PRO A 407 -30.17 11.68 -10.18
CA PRO A 407 -31.23 12.31 -9.40
C PRO A 407 -31.36 11.80 -7.96
N SER A 408 -30.80 10.62 -7.67
CA SER A 408 -30.89 10.00 -6.35
C SER A 408 -29.53 9.73 -5.74
N LEU A 409 -29.49 9.58 -4.41
CA LEU A 409 -28.33 9.11 -3.67
C LEU A 409 -27.76 7.79 -4.27
N TYR A 410 -28.63 6.89 -4.68
CA TYR A 410 -28.24 5.61 -5.27
C TYR A 410 -27.56 5.77 -6.64
N ASP A 411 -28.11 6.62 -7.52
CA ASP A 411 -27.55 6.85 -8.85
C ASP A 411 -26.18 7.50 -8.74
N PHE A 412 -26.02 8.49 -7.86
CA PHE A 412 -24.75 9.15 -7.60
C PHE A 412 -23.73 8.16 -6.98
N ARG A 413 -24.14 7.37 -5.98
CA ARG A 413 -23.32 6.31 -5.38
C ARG A 413 -22.75 5.37 -6.43
N LYS A 414 -23.62 4.91 -7.35
CA LYS A 414 -23.21 4.01 -8.44
C LYS A 414 -22.19 4.68 -9.36
N ALA A 415 -22.41 5.93 -9.73
CA ALA A 415 -21.50 6.70 -10.59
C ALA A 415 -20.14 6.92 -9.93
N VAL A 416 -20.09 7.41 -8.68
CA VAL A 416 -18.83 7.68 -8.00
C VAL A 416 -18.04 6.40 -7.69
N ARG A 417 -18.71 5.31 -7.33
CA ARG A 417 -18.05 4.01 -7.10
C ARG A 417 -17.43 3.44 -8.38
N ASN A 418 -18.13 3.57 -9.50
CA ASN A 418 -17.57 3.18 -10.80
C ASN A 418 -16.38 4.06 -11.19
N GLU A 419 -16.50 5.38 -11.01
CA GLU A 419 -15.43 6.31 -11.33
C GLU A 419 -14.18 6.06 -10.44
N ARG A 420 -14.37 5.78 -9.14
CA ARG A 420 -13.27 5.36 -8.25
C ARG A 420 -12.56 4.11 -8.75
N ARG A 421 -13.31 3.08 -9.17
CA ARG A 421 -12.75 1.86 -9.71
C ARG A 421 -11.83 2.12 -10.90
N LEU A 422 -12.31 2.91 -11.88
CA LEU A 422 -11.57 3.22 -13.10
C LEU A 422 -10.38 4.14 -12.85
N GLU A 423 -10.59 5.13 -11.99
CA GLU A 423 -9.58 6.14 -11.67
C GLU A 423 -8.38 5.54 -10.91
N LEU A 424 -8.67 4.69 -9.92
CA LEU A 424 -7.70 4.16 -8.98
C LEU A 424 -7.31 2.69 -9.28
N ALA A 425 -7.62 2.19 -10.48
CA ALA A 425 -7.27 0.83 -10.88
C ALA A 425 -5.77 0.58 -10.74
N PHE A 426 -5.41 -0.55 -10.13
CA PHE A 426 -4.04 -0.99 -9.87
C PHE A 426 -3.25 -0.11 -8.88
N GLU A 427 -3.93 0.61 -7.98
CA GLU A 427 -3.33 1.45 -6.93
C GLU A 427 -3.66 0.93 -5.52
N ASN A 428 -3.92 -0.35 -5.34
CA ASN A 428 -4.25 -1.00 -4.06
C ASN A 428 -5.52 -0.47 -3.37
N GLN A 429 -6.43 0.21 -4.12
CA GLN A 429 -7.63 0.81 -3.53
C GLN A 429 -8.88 -0.07 -3.68
N ARG A 430 -8.97 -0.84 -4.77
CA ARG A 430 -10.21 -1.57 -5.14
C ARG A 430 -10.71 -2.51 -4.07
N TRP A 431 -9.84 -3.35 -3.51
CA TRP A 431 -10.20 -4.29 -2.45
C TRP A 431 -10.78 -3.60 -1.23
N PHE A 432 -10.13 -2.53 -0.79
CA PHE A 432 -10.57 -1.77 0.37
C PHE A 432 -11.88 -1.01 0.13
N ASP A 433 -12.12 -0.52 -1.08
CA ASP A 433 -13.39 0.05 -1.48
C ASP A 433 -14.51 -1.00 -1.43
N LEU A 434 -14.27 -2.20 -1.96
CA LEU A 434 -15.24 -3.30 -1.91
C LEU A 434 -15.58 -3.72 -0.48
N LEU A 435 -14.59 -3.78 0.42
CA LEU A 435 -14.79 -4.09 1.83
C LEU A 435 -15.66 -3.04 2.54
N ARG A 436 -15.31 -1.77 2.44
CA ARG A 436 -16.06 -0.69 3.11
C ARG A 436 -17.46 -0.46 2.52
N TRP A 437 -17.70 -0.89 1.29
CA TRP A 437 -19.03 -0.90 0.66
C TRP A 437 -19.85 -2.15 1.00
N GLY A 438 -19.28 -3.16 1.62
CA GLY A 438 -19.93 -4.41 1.98
C GLY A 438 -20.32 -5.27 0.78
N ILE A 439 -19.57 -5.20 -0.32
CA ILE A 439 -19.85 -5.92 -1.58
C ILE A 439 -18.69 -6.80 -2.05
N ALA A 440 -17.65 -6.99 -1.22
CA ALA A 440 -16.45 -7.72 -1.61
C ALA A 440 -16.76 -9.15 -2.05
N THR A 441 -17.42 -9.93 -1.20
CA THR A 441 -17.77 -11.34 -1.47
C THR A 441 -18.56 -11.49 -2.76
N GLN A 442 -19.61 -10.70 -2.94
CA GLN A 442 -20.42 -10.75 -4.15
C GLN A 442 -19.62 -10.41 -5.42
N THR A 443 -18.78 -9.35 -5.33
CA THR A 443 -18.00 -8.90 -6.49
C THR A 443 -16.96 -9.94 -6.89
N VAL A 444 -16.25 -10.50 -5.91
CA VAL A 444 -15.23 -11.53 -6.14
C VAL A 444 -15.87 -12.80 -6.70
N ASN A 445 -16.98 -13.27 -6.14
CA ASN A 445 -17.66 -14.46 -6.65
C ASN A 445 -18.17 -14.27 -8.10
N ASN A 446 -18.66 -13.07 -8.44
CA ASN A 446 -18.99 -12.76 -9.83
C ASN A 446 -17.78 -12.85 -10.75
N TYR A 447 -16.61 -12.34 -10.30
CA TYR A 447 -15.36 -12.43 -11.03
C TYR A 447 -14.89 -13.88 -11.17
N LEU A 448 -14.79 -14.62 -10.07
CA LEU A 448 -14.36 -16.02 -10.05
C LEU A 448 -15.22 -16.89 -10.98
N ASN A 449 -16.54 -16.71 -10.96
CA ASN A 449 -17.48 -17.47 -11.77
C ASN A 449 -17.56 -17.02 -13.24
N SER A 450 -17.09 -15.82 -13.58
CA SER A 450 -17.15 -15.32 -14.97
C SER A 450 -15.85 -15.44 -15.73
N GLU A 451 -14.72 -15.09 -15.12
CA GLU A 451 -13.44 -15.00 -15.83
C GLU A 451 -12.51 -16.18 -15.56
N LEU A 452 -12.35 -16.63 -14.30
CA LEU A 452 -11.44 -17.75 -14.01
C LEU A 452 -11.94 -19.08 -14.57
N LEU A 453 -13.25 -19.26 -14.70
CA LEU A 453 -13.82 -20.48 -15.35
C LEU A 453 -13.49 -20.60 -16.85
N TYR A 454 -13.22 -19.48 -17.51
CA TYR A 454 -12.95 -19.43 -18.95
C TYR A 454 -11.46 -19.33 -19.30
N THR A 455 -10.57 -19.39 -18.32
CA THR A 455 -9.12 -19.46 -18.59
C THR A 455 -8.74 -20.87 -19.04
N GLU A 456 -7.67 -21.01 -19.83
CA GLU A 456 -7.17 -22.29 -20.33
C GLU A 456 -6.74 -23.29 -19.22
N TYR A 457 -6.81 -22.86 -17.98
CA TYR A 457 -6.40 -23.62 -16.80
C TYR A 457 -7.64 -24.08 -16.03
N SER A 458 -7.74 -25.40 -15.85
CA SER A 458 -8.81 -26.00 -15.05
C SER A 458 -8.58 -25.77 -13.56
N TYR A 459 -8.97 -24.58 -13.06
CA TYR A 459 -9.07 -24.37 -11.63
C TYR A 459 -10.43 -24.82 -11.13
N THR A 460 -10.46 -25.48 -9.98
CA THR A 460 -11.70 -25.63 -9.23
C THR A 460 -11.92 -24.31 -8.51
N VAL A 461 -12.77 -23.47 -9.06
CA VAL A 461 -13.16 -22.20 -8.43
C VAL A 461 -14.33 -22.47 -7.52
N ASN A 462 -14.19 -22.16 -6.24
CA ASN A 462 -15.30 -22.12 -5.29
C ASN A 462 -15.60 -20.68 -4.95
N ASP A 463 -16.88 -20.39 -4.69
CA ASP A 463 -17.25 -19.10 -4.13
C ASP A 463 -16.54 -18.87 -2.79
N ILE A 464 -16.08 -17.64 -2.57
CA ILE A 464 -15.59 -17.23 -1.26
C ILE A 464 -16.77 -16.88 -0.35
N GLU A 465 -16.56 -17.07 0.95
CA GLU A 465 -17.48 -16.65 2.01
C GLU A 465 -17.02 -15.34 2.67
N ASP A 466 -17.89 -14.67 3.40
CA ASP A 466 -17.59 -13.37 4.02
C ASP A 466 -16.37 -13.41 4.96
N TRP A 467 -16.15 -14.53 5.66
CA TRP A 467 -14.99 -14.68 6.53
C TRP A 467 -13.66 -14.66 5.75
N GLN A 468 -13.64 -15.07 4.49
CA GLN A 468 -12.45 -15.03 3.62
C GLN A 468 -12.09 -13.61 3.15
N THR A 469 -12.91 -12.62 3.45
CA THR A 469 -12.55 -11.21 3.23
C THR A 469 -11.41 -10.76 4.14
N PHE A 470 -11.23 -11.39 5.28
CA PHE A 470 -10.02 -11.25 6.10
C PHE A 470 -8.97 -12.28 5.72
N LEU A 471 -7.71 -11.95 5.96
CA LEU A 471 -6.58 -12.87 5.81
C LEU A 471 -6.41 -13.73 7.08
N PRO A 472 -5.87 -14.94 6.96
CA PRO A 472 -5.52 -15.73 8.12
C PRO A 472 -4.38 -15.10 8.92
N ILE A 473 -4.41 -15.21 10.24
CA ILE A 473 -3.24 -14.93 11.07
C ILE A 473 -2.17 -15.95 10.70
N PRO A 474 -0.93 -15.52 10.37
CA PRO A 474 0.13 -16.44 9.99
C PRO A 474 0.39 -17.50 11.08
N VAL A 475 0.53 -18.76 10.69
CA VAL A 475 0.78 -19.90 11.61
C VAL A 475 1.92 -19.61 12.57
N SER A 476 3.01 -19.00 12.10
CA SER A 476 4.16 -18.65 12.93
C SER A 476 3.84 -17.69 14.09
N VAL A 477 2.79 -16.88 13.98
CA VAL A 477 2.33 -15.98 15.05
C VAL A 477 1.58 -16.80 16.12
N ILE A 478 0.72 -17.72 15.69
CA ILE A 478 -0.02 -18.62 16.58
C ILE A 478 0.92 -19.59 17.30
N ASP A 479 1.96 -20.10 16.61
CA ASP A 479 2.97 -20.97 17.21
C ASP A 479 3.74 -20.30 18.35
N ILE A 480 3.98 -18.98 18.24
CA ILE A 480 4.65 -18.21 19.30
C ILE A 480 3.69 -17.94 20.49
N ASN A 481 2.43 -17.67 20.21
CA ASN A 481 1.40 -17.43 21.23
C ASN A 481 0.12 -18.23 20.89
N PRO A 482 0.01 -19.48 21.40
CA PRO A 482 -1.15 -20.34 21.14
C PRO A 482 -2.49 -19.85 21.71
N GLU A 483 -2.50 -18.79 22.52
CA GLU A 483 -3.73 -18.18 23.05
C GLU A 483 -4.40 -17.25 22.02
N ILE A 484 -3.71 -16.95 20.91
CA ILE A 484 -4.26 -16.14 19.82
C ILE A 484 -5.24 -16.98 19.02
N ALA A 485 -6.49 -16.58 19.02
CA ALA A 485 -7.47 -17.19 18.12
C ALA A 485 -7.17 -16.84 16.66
N GLN A 486 -7.23 -17.85 15.79
CA GLN A 486 -7.23 -17.66 14.33
C GLN A 486 -8.46 -16.86 13.90
N ASN A 487 -8.40 -16.19 12.76
CA ASN A 487 -9.58 -15.60 12.13
C ASN A 487 -10.58 -16.70 11.78
N THR A 488 -11.87 -16.40 11.97
CA THR A 488 -12.96 -17.37 11.74
C THR A 488 -12.85 -18.01 10.36
N GLY A 489 -12.95 -19.32 10.29
CA GLY A 489 -12.95 -20.11 9.04
C GLY A 489 -11.59 -20.66 8.62
N TYR A 490 -10.48 -20.18 9.20
CA TYR A 490 -9.13 -20.69 8.93
C TYR A 490 -8.63 -21.69 9.96
#